data_408605e5d40f6acea9f96034c2e9b7b3
#
_entry.id   408605e5d40f6acea9f96034c2e9b7b3
#
_cell.length_a   1.000
_cell.length_b   1.000
_cell.length_c   1.000
_cell.angle_alpha   90.00
_cell.angle_beta   90.00
_cell.angle_gamma   90.00
#
_symmetry.space_group_name_H-M   'P 1'
#
loop_
_entity.id
_entity.type
_entity.pdbx_description
1 polymer ?
#
loop_
_entity_poly.entity_id
_entity_poly.type
_entity_poly.pdbx_seq_one_letter_code
_entity_poly.pdbx_strand_id
1 'polypeptide(L)'
;MNQPLSYVRHDVTFLSEETACAAWLYRPEGVKNPPIVVLAHGFAAFRELRLDAYAARFAQAGYAALVFDYRHWGASQGQPRRILDIAKQHADWRAAIAYARSLDNVDTTRVVGWGSSFGGGHVLNLAAHDHDLAAAIVQVPHVTGPASAFSQSPTLVARLIAAALRDQVGAWLGRAPHRVKSVGRPGEVAMMTSPGAYELVEEMAGGEAAEHKREQLLAENDVAARIALRVPLYSPGRKVADITAPTLVQLAERDDVTPYAKAKKIVARIPHGEVRSYDCTHFEPYLDPHFDGIVTDQIDFLNRHVPLT
;
A
#
# COMPACT_ATOMS: atom_id res chain seq x y z
N MET A 1 24.88 16.24 -3.80
CA MET A 1 24.00 15.09 -4.06
C MET A 1 24.75 14.16 -4.99
N ASN A 2 24.92 12.88 -4.62
CA ASN A 2 25.52 11.90 -5.52
C ASN A 2 24.63 11.71 -6.74
N GLN A 3 25.23 11.39 -7.90
CA GLN A 3 24.43 11.05 -9.10
C GLN A 3 23.53 9.82 -8.78
N PRO A 4 22.29 9.79 -9.28
CA PRO A 4 21.43 8.64 -9.10
C PRO A 4 22.06 7.39 -9.71
N LEU A 5 22.00 6.27 -8.99
CA LEU A 5 22.54 5.00 -9.47
C LEU A 5 21.66 4.41 -10.57
N SER A 6 22.27 3.67 -11.51
CA SER A 6 21.53 2.78 -12.39
C SER A 6 21.01 1.57 -11.62
N TYR A 7 19.97 0.93 -12.15
CA TYR A 7 19.38 -0.28 -11.55
C TYR A 7 18.84 -1.21 -12.64
N VAL A 8 18.71 -2.49 -12.28
CA VAL A 8 18.02 -3.49 -13.11
C VAL A 8 16.73 -3.91 -12.42
N ARG A 9 15.63 -4.03 -13.18
CA ARG A 9 14.36 -4.57 -12.71
C ARG A 9 14.16 -5.99 -13.24
N HIS A 10 13.83 -6.91 -12.34
CA HIS A 10 13.48 -8.29 -12.66
C HIS A 10 12.02 -8.57 -12.30
N ASP A 11 11.30 -9.28 -13.16
CA ASP A 11 10.03 -9.88 -12.80
C ASP A 11 10.31 -11.15 -11.99
N VAL A 12 9.74 -11.23 -10.80
CA VAL A 12 9.91 -12.37 -9.88
C VAL A 12 8.55 -12.80 -9.32
N THR A 13 8.50 -14.01 -8.77
CA THR A 13 7.32 -14.53 -8.08
C THR A 13 7.74 -15.18 -6.77
N PHE A 14 6.87 -15.09 -5.77
CA PHE A 14 7.00 -15.84 -4.53
C PHE A 14 5.67 -16.51 -4.17
N LEU A 15 5.73 -17.56 -3.39
CA LEU A 15 4.53 -18.26 -2.93
C LEU A 15 4.07 -17.67 -1.59
N SER A 16 2.79 -17.31 -1.54
CA SER A 16 2.08 -17.03 -0.32
C SER A 16 1.03 -18.11 -0.11
N GLU A 17 1.29 -18.99 0.85
CA GLU A 17 0.59 -20.27 0.96
C GLU A 17 0.72 -21.04 -0.40
N GLU A 18 -0.39 -21.34 -1.09
CA GLU A 18 -0.40 -22.02 -2.38
C GLU A 18 -0.57 -21.07 -3.59
N THR A 19 -0.56 -19.74 -3.36
CA THR A 19 -0.81 -18.76 -4.40
C THR A 19 0.46 -18.03 -4.80
N ALA A 20 0.78 -18.01 -6.10
CA ALA A 20 1.91 -17.25 -6.61
C ALA A 20 1.58 -15.75 -6.65
N CYS A 21 2.37 -14.97 -5.93
CA CYS A 21 2.34 -13.52 -5.94
C CYS A 21 3.42 -12.98 -6.87
N ALA A 22 3.03 -12.10 -7.80
CA ALA A 22 3.93 -11.46 -8.74
C ALA A 22 4.58 -10.24 -8.09
N ALA A 23 5.87 -10.02 -8.37
CA ALA A 23 6.60 -8.88 -7.86
C ALA A 23 7.62 -8.36 -8.88
N TRP A 24 8.03 -7.11 -8.71
CA TRP A 24 9.21 -6.52 -9.34
C TRP A 24 10.33 -6.40 -8.32
N LEU A 25 11.49 -6.90 -8.67
CA LEU A 25 12.71 -6.74 -7.87
C LEU A 25 13.63 -5.75 -8.58
N TYR A 26 13.82 -4.59 -7.97
CA TYR A 26 14.78 -3.57 -8.40
C TYR A 26 16.09 -3.78 -7.65
N ARG A 27 17.20 -3.85 -8.39
CA ARG A 27 18.55 -3.99 -7.84
C ARG A 27 19.41 -2.82 -8.27
N PRO A 28 19.94 -2.00 -7.34
CA PRO A 28 20.89 -0.95 -7.68
C PRO A 28 22.19 -1.57 -8.19
N GLU A 29 22.78 -0.98 -9.23
CA GLU A 29 24.08 -1.41 -9.74
C GLU A 29 25.20 -0.78 -8.91
N GLY A 30 26.30 -1.53 -8.74
CA GLY A 30 27.47 -1.05 -8.02
C GLY A 30 27.36 -1.07 -6.48
N VAL A 31 26.22 -1.47 -5.91
CA VAL A 31 26.05 -1.63 -4.45
C VAL A 31 26.09 -3.10 -4.09
N LYS A 32 27.02 -3.47 -3.19
CA LYS A 32 27.13 -4.84 -2.70
C LYS A 32 26.18 -5.04 -1.52
N ASN A 33 25.33 -6.05 -1.59
CA ASN A 33 24.36 -6.41 -0.54
C ASN A 33 23.56 -5.19 -0.03
N PRO A 34 22.79 -4.48 -0.90
CA PRO A 34 21.97 -3.36 -0.46
C PRO A 34 20.88 -3.80 0.51
N PRO A 35 20.49 -2.96 1.49
CA PRO A 35 19.25 -3.16 2.22
C PRO A 35 18.06 -3.22 1.26
N ILE A 36 16.98 -3.89 1.65
CA ILE A 36 15.82 -4.08 0.78
C ILE A 36 14.54 -3.46 1.34
N VAL A 37 13.86 -2.67 0.52
CA VAL A 37 12.53 -2.13 0.82
C VAL A 37 11.48 -3.01 0.15
N VAL A 38 10.55 -3.56 0.93
CA VAL A 38 9.40 -4.34 0.44
C VAL A 38 8.19 -3.42 0.39
N LEU A 39 7.60 -3.28 -0.80
CA LEU A 39 6.51 -2.34 -1.06
C LEU A 39 5.23 -3.06 -1.50
N ALA A 40 4.08 -2.60 -0.97
CA ALA A 40 2.79 -2.97 -1.51
C ALA A 40 1.79 -1.81 -1.50
N HIS A 41 0.83 -1.92 -2.42
CA HIS A 41 -0.20 -0.92 -2.68
C HIS A 41 -1.29 -0.86 -1.60
N GLY A 42 -2.13 0.18 -1.70
CA GLY A 42 -3.27 0.41 -0.84
C GLY A 42 -4.50 -0.43 -1.20
N PHE A 43 -5.67 0.07 -0.81
CA PHE A 43 -6.96 -0.59 -1.01
C PHE A 43 -7.27 -0.78 -2.49
N ALA A 44 -7.47 -2.04 -2.90
CA ALA A 44 -7.93 -2.41 -4.25
C ALA A 44 -7.12 -1.77 -5.40
N ALA A 45 -5.82 -1.58 -5.19
CA ALA A 45 -4.88 -1.06 -6.18
C ALA A 45 -3.92 -2.17 -6.66
N PHE A 46 -2.94 -1.83 -7.47
CA PHE A 46 -1.88 -2.72 -7.96
C PHE A 46 -0.56 -1.98 -8.07
N ARG A 47 0.53 -2.71 -8.19
CA ARG A 47 1.90 -2.15 -8.26
C ARG A 47 2.12 -1.17 -9.43
N GLU A 48 1.37 -1.31 -10.54
CA GLU A 48 1.45 -0.39 -11.68
C GLU A 48 0.93 1.02 -11.37
N LEU A 49 0.17 1.21 -10.28
CA LEU A 49 -0.29 2.51 -9.84
C LEU A 49 0.80 3.24 -9.05
N ARG A 50 1.86 3.68 -9.73
CA ARG A 50 2.95 4.54 -9.24
C ARG A 50 3.93 3.92 -8.25
N LEU A 51 3.79 2.64 -7.85
CA LEU A 51 4.77 2.03 -6.95
C LEU A 51 6.12 1.77 -7.64
N ASP A 52 6.14 1.64 -8.95
CA ASP A 52 7.34 1.60 -9.78
C ASP A 52 8.20 2.85 -9.61
N ALA A 53 7.58 4.04 -9.52
CA ALA A 53 8.29 5.30 -9.31
C ALA A 53 8.99 5.34 -7.93
N TYR A 54 8.32 4.91 -6.86
CA TYR A 54 8.94 4.79 -5.54
C TYR A 54 10.11 3.80 -5.54
N ALA A 55 9.91 2.60 -6.12
CA ALA A 55 10.94 1.57 -6.20
C ALA A 55 12.16 2.04 -7.00
N ALA A 56 11.94 2.74 -8.12
CA ALA A 56 13.02 3.33 -8.91
C ALA A 56 13.83 4.35 -8.10
N ARG A 57 13.18 5.23 -7.33
CA ARG A 57 13.85 6.23 -6.48
C ARG A 57 14.65 5.57 -5.36
N PHE A 58 14.15 4.51 -4.74
CA PHE A 58 14.92 3.73 -3.76
C PHE A 58 16.11 3.04 -4.40
N ALA A 59 15.95 2.44 -5.58
CA ALA A 59 17.06 1.80 -6.29
C ALA A 59 18.12 2.81 -6.73
N GLN A 60 17.74 3.98 -7.22
CA GLN A 60 18.63 5.09 -7.54
C GLN A 60 19.40 5.61 -6.31
N ALA A 61 18.81 5.48 -5.12
CA ALA A 61 19.45 5.84 -3.85
C ALA A 61 20.29 4.71 -3.24
N GLY A 62 20.39 3.52 -3.89
CA GLY A 62 21.23 2.41 -3.47
C GLY A 62 20.52 1.32 -2.67
N TYR A 63 19.21 1.35 -2.52
CA TYR A 63 18.40 0.34 -1.84
C TYR A 63 17.80 -0.63 -2.85
N ALA A 64 17.83 -1.93 -2.61
CA ALA A 64 17.01 -2.85 -3.37
C ALA A 64 15.51 -2.60 -3.03
N ALA A 65 14.62 -2.87 -4.00
CA ALA A 65 13.19 -2.74 -3.77
C ALA A 65 12.42 -3.94 -4.33
N LEU A 66 11.52 -4.52 -3.53
CA LEU A 66 10.61 -5.59 -3.92
C LEU A 66 9.18 -5.05 -3.89
N VAL A 67 8.58 -4.87 -5.05
CA VAL A 67 7.20 -4.36 -5.19
C VAL A 67 6.28 -5.48 -5.61
N PHE A 68 5.29 -5.84 -4.80
CA PHE A 68 4.42 -6.98 -5.11
C PHE A 68 2.93 -6.61 -5.22
N ASP A 69 2.22 -7.43 -6.00
CA ASP A 69 0.75 -7.47 -5.99
C ASP A 69 0.26 -8.50 -4.99
N TYR A 70 -0.77 -8.15 -4.20
CA TYR A 70 -1.46 -9.14 -3.39
C TYR A 70 -2.12 -10.22 -4.24
N ARG A 71 -2.31 -11.42 -3.69
CA ARG A 71 -3.13 -12.44 -4.34
C ARG A 71 -4.50 -11.87 -4.75
N HIS A 72 -5.07 -12.36 -5.85
CA HIS A 72 -6.31 -11.89 -6.49
C HIS A 72 -6.21 -10.54 -7.20
N TRP A 73 -5.05 -9.84 -7.20
CA TRP A 73 -4.84 -8.50 -7.75
C TRP A 73 -3.70 -8.47 -8.78
N GLY A 74 -3.74 -7.48 -9.67
CA GLY A 74 -2.67 -7.24 -10.64
C GLY A 74 -2.24 -8.51 -11.38
N ALA A 75 -0.93 -8.75 -11.44
CA ALA A 75 -0.34 -9.92 -12.07
C ALA A 75 -0.25 -11.16 -11.15
N SER A 76 -0.60 -11.04 -9.85
CA SER A 76 -0.64 -12.17 -8.92
C SER A 76 -1.78 -13.12 -9.22
N GLN A 77 -1.59 -14.40 -8.90
CA GLN A 77 -2.62 -15.43 -9.04
C GLN A 77 -3.73 -15.27 -7.99
N GLY A 78 -4.72 -16.14 -8.07
CA GLY A 78 -5.86 -16.22 -7.15
C GLY A 78 -7.19 -15.97 -7.84
N GLN A 79 -8.13 -16.87 -7.61
CA GLN A 79 -9.50 -16.80 -8.07
C GLN A 79 -10.48 -16.87 -6.87
N PRO A 80 -11.62 -16.20 -6.94
CA PRO A 80 -11.99 -15.16 -7.93
C PRO A 80 -11.08 -13.93 -7.88
N ARG A 81 -10.94 -13.19 -8.98
CA ARG A 81 -10.18 -11.93 -9.02
C ARG A 81 -10.83 -10.85 -8.19
N ARG A 82 -10.02 -9.88 -7.71
CA ARG A 82 -10.45 -8.67 -7.00
C ARG A 82 -11.20 -8.97 -5.68
N ILE A 83 -10.73 -10.01 -5.00
CA ILE A 83 -11.08 -10.27 -3.60
C ILE A 83 -10.06 -9.60 -2.70
N LEU A 84 -10.50 -8.71 -1.83
CA LEU A 84 -9.69 -8.19 -0.75
C LEU A 84 -10.03 -8.94 0.54
N ASP A 85 -9.05 -9.67 1.04
CA ASP A 85 -9.12 -10.38 2.33
C ASP A 85 -7.93 -9.95 3.18
N ILE A 86 -8.20 -9.30 4.30
CA ILE A 86 -7.19 -8.71 5.18
C ILE A 86 -6.22 -9.76 5.72
N ALA A 87 -6.72 -10.91 6.12
CA ALA A 87 -5.87 -11.98 6.66
C ALA A 87 -4.94 -12.57 5.59
N LYS A 88 -5.46 -12.73 4.37
CA LYS A 88 -4.66 -13.19 3.22
C LYS A 88 -3.63 -12.15 2.80
N GLN A 89 -3.98 -10.85 2.78
CA GLN A 89 -3.00 -9.79 2.51
C GLN A 89 -1.91 -9.74 3.58
N HIS A 90 -2.22 -9.98 4.86
CA HIS A 90 -1.19 -10.15 5.89
C HIS A 90 -0.31 -11.38 5.66
N ALA A 91 -0.87 -12.48 5.15
CA ALA A 91 -0.08 -13.66 4.76
C ALA A 91 0.85 -13.33 3.58
N ASP A 92 0.36 -12.58 2.59
CA ASP A 92 1.17 -12.13 1.45
C ASP A 92 2.34 -11.24 1.89
N TRP A 93 2.11 -10.33 2.85
CA TRP A 93 3.18 -9.52 3.45
C TRP A 93 4.25 -10.38 4.13
N ARG A 94 3.84 -11.35 4.96
CA ARG A 94 4.81 -12.26 5.61
C ARG A 94 5.60 -13.06 4.59
N ALA A 95 4.95 -13.55 3.53
CA ALA A 95 5.60 -14.28 2.46
C ALA A 95 6.57 -13.40 1.66
N ALA A 96 6.20 -12.14 1.36
CA ALA A 96 7.07 -11.18 0.68
C ALA A 96 8.33 -10.85 1.51
N ILE A 97 8.18 -10.63 2.82
CA ILE A 97 9.31 -10.41 3.74
C ILE A 97 10.20 -11.66 3.82
N ALA A 98 9.61 -12.86 3.93
CA ALA A 98 10.37 -14.10 3.94
C ALA A 98 11.14 -14.31 2.61
N TYR A 99 10.51 -13.99 1.48
CA TYR A 99 11.16 -14.03 0.18
C TYR A 99 12.30 -13.00 0.10
N ALA A 100 12.11 -11.76 0.57
CA ALA A 100 13.17 -10.76 0.62
C ALA A 100 14.36 -11.23 1.47
N ARG A 101 14.09 -11.89 2.61
CA ARG A 101 15.12 -12.49 3.49
C ARG A 101 15.82 -13.72 2.90
N SER A 102 15.30 -14.31 1.82
CA SER A 102 15.91 -15.46 1.12
C SER A 102 16.72 -15.08 -0.12
N LEU A 103 16.72 -13.79 -0.49
CA LEU A 103 17.40 -13.34 -1.71
C LEU A 103 18.92 -13.27 -1.54
N ASP A 104 19.64 -13.74 -2.57
CA ASP A 104 21.08 -13.51 -2.67
C ASP A 104 21.37 -12.05 -3.09
N ASN A 105 22.56 -11.58 -2.69
CA ASN A 105 23.08 -10.25 -3.04
C ASN A 105 22.18 -9.07 -2.56
N VAL A 106 21.51 -9.25 -1.43
CA VAL A 106 20.88 -8.19 -0.63
C VAL A 106 21.24 -8.40 0.83
N ASP A 107 21.15 -7.36 1.64
CA ASP A 107 21.27 -7.52 3.09
C ASP A 107 19.94 -7.99 3.68
N THR A 108 19.85 -9.29 3.88
CA THR A 108 18.64 -9.96 4.39
C THR A 108 18.29 -9.62 5.83
N THR A 109 19.21 -8.97 6.57
CA THR A 109 18.99 -8.51 7.94
C THR A 109 18.43 -7.08 7.99
N ARG A 110 18.56 -6.33 6.89
CA ARG A 110 18.08 -4.95 6.79
C ARG A 110 16.90 -4.84 5.82
N VAL A 111 15.77 -5.42 6.23
CA VAL A 111 14.49 -5.41 5.49
C VAL A 111 13.60 -4.30 6.02
N VAL A 112 13.10 -3.45 5.12
CA VAL A 112 12.22 -2.33 5.42
C VAL A 112 10.83 -2.61 4.84
N GLY A 113 9.78 -2.40 5.64
CA GLY A 113 8.40 -2.44 5.16
C GLY A 113 7.95 -1.06 4.69
N TRP A 114 7.44 -0.97 3.46
CA TRP A 114 6.84 0.25 2.91
C TRP A 114 5.39 0.01 2.48
N GLY A 115 4.47 0.84 2.95
CA GLY A 115 3.08 0.73 2.54
C GLY A 115 2.37 2.08 2.49
N SER A 116 1.41 2.20 1.58
CA SER A 116 0.57 3.39 1.49
C SER A 116 -0.90 3.06 1.73
N SER A 117 -1.65 3.99 2.33
CA SER A 117 -3.08 3.87 2.59
C SER A 117 -3.41 2.58 3.37
N PHE A 118 -4.21 1.70 2.80
CA PHE A 118 -4.54 0.39 3.41
C PHE A 118 -3.29 -0.50 3.57
N GLY A 119 -2.37 -0.47 2.60
CA GLY A 119 -1.06 -1.10 2.69
C GLY A 119 -0.19 -0.52 3.81
N GLY A 120 -0.28 0.79 4.05
CA GLY A 120 0.34 1.43 5.22
C GLY A 120 -0.22 0.91 6.54
N GLY A 121 -1.52 0.64 6.60
CA GLY A 121 -2.14 -0.05 7.73
C GLY A 121 -1.60 -1.48 7.92
N HIS A 122 -1.37 -2.21 6.83
CA HIS A 122 -0.74 -3.54 6.90
C HIS A 122 0.70 -3.46 7.41
N VAL A 123 1.48 -2.48 6.97
CA VAL A 123 2.86 -2.26 7.47
C VAL A 123 2.86 -1.91 8.95
N LEU A 124 1.94 -1.07 9.45
CA LEU A 124 1.79 -0.82 10.89
C LEU A 124 1.48 -2.10 11.67
N ASN A 125 0.57 -2.94 11.14
CA ASN A 125 0.29 -4.23 11.76
C ASN A 125 1.49 -5.18 11.70
N LEU A 126 2.18 -5.25 10.56
CA LEU A 126 3.38 -6.05 10.39
C LEU A 126 4.48 -5.63 11.39
N ALA A 127 4.82 -4.35 11.45
CA ALA A 127 5.87 -3.83 12.32
C ALA A 127 5.59 -4.02 13.83
N ALA A 128 4.30 -4.09 14.21
CA ALA A 128 3.92 -4.39 15.59
C ALA A 128 4.08 -5.89 15.97
N HIS A 129 4.36 -6.78 15.00
CA HIS A 129 4.48 -8.23 15.22
C HIS A 129 5.81 -8.80 14.71
N ASP A 130 6.44 -8.20 13.72
CA ASP A 130 7.77 -8.56 13.19
C ASP A 130 8.80 -7.56 13.70
N HIS A 131 9.46 -7.91 14.80
CA HIS A 131 10.45 -7.06 15.45
C HIS A 131 11.84 -7.11 14.77
N ASP A 132 11.99 -7.91 13.71
CA ASP A 132 13.21 -8.01 12.89
C ASP A 132 13.16 -7.09 11.65
N LEU A 133 12.15 -6.22 11.53
CA LEU A 133 12.17 -5.16 10.53
C LEU A 133 13.21 -4.10 10.91
N ALA A 134 14.09 -3.75 9.97
CA ALA A 134 15.09 -2.69 10.17
C ALA A 134 14.44 -1.31 10.27
N ALA A 135 13.35 -1.07 9.55
CA ALA A 135 12.56 0.15 9.60
C ALA A 135 11.18 -0.08 8.96
N ALA A 136 10.26 0.87 9.15
CA ALA A 136 8.98 0.92 8.47
C ALA A 136 8.72 2.32 7.90
N ILE A 137 8.12 2.40 6.71
CA ILE A 137 7.66 3.64 6.08
C ILE A 137 6.18 3.48 5.76
N VAL A 138 5.34 4.37 6.28
CA VAL A 138 3.90 4.35 6.05
C VAL A 138 3.42 5.70 5.56
N GLN A 139 2.85 5.71 4.37
CA GLN A 139 2.32 6.91 3.71
C GLN A 139 0.80 6.91 3.79
N VAL A 140 0.19 8.01 4.23
CA VAL A 140 -1.27 8.21 4.41
C VAL A 140 -1.99 6.97 4.97
N PRO A 141 -1.51 6.37 6.09
CA PRO A 141 -1.91 5.02 6.48
C PRO A 141 -3.36 4.94 6.95
N HIS A 142 -4.04 3.85 6.57
CA HIS A 142 -5.28 3.44 7.24
C HIS A 142 -4.95 2.98 8.68
N VAL A 143 -5.41 3.72 9.67
CA VAL A 143 -5.10 3.43 11.09
C VAL A 143 -6.28 2.88 11.87
N THR A 144 -7.52 3.18 11.46
CA THR A 144 -8.74 2.78 12.18
C THR A 144 -9.95 2.71 11.26
N GLY A 145 -10.56 1.54 11.19
CA GLY A 145 -11.74 1.28 10.35
C GLY A 145 -12.96 2.14 10.67
N PRO A 146 -13.33 2.36 11.95
CA PRO A 146 -14.44 3.25 12.27
C PRO A 146 -14.27 4.67 11.73
N ALA A 147 -13.07 5.26 11.81
CA ALA A 147 -12.86 6.62 11.31
C ALA A 147 -13.06 6.73 9.79
N SER A 148 -12.54 5.78 9.02
CA SER A 148 -12.74 5.73 7.57
C SER A 148 -14.19 5.44 7.18
N ALA A 149 -14.93 4.64 7.96
CA ALA A 149 -16.34 4.37 7.71
C ALA A 149 -17.23 5.60 8.00
N PHE A 150 -16.94 6.33 9.08
CA PHE A 150 -17.71 7.52 9.46
C PHE A 150 -17.42 8.78 8.61
N SER A 151 -16.37 8.76 7.77
CA SER A 151 -16.13 9.84 6.81
C SER A 151 -17.08 9.79 5.60
N GLN A 152 -17.81 8.68 5.41
CA GLN A 152 -18.74 8.48 4.30
C GLN A 152 -20.17 8.94 4.65
N SER A 153 -20.95 9.31 3.61
CA SER A 153 -22.36 9.65 3.83
C SER A 153 -23.18 8.44 4.28
N PRO A 154 -24.17 8.61 5.19
CA PRO A 154 -25.00 7.49 5.66
C PRO A 154 -25.70 6.71 4.55
N THR A 155 -26.13 7.39 3.49
CA THR A 155 -26.76 6.79 2.30
C THR A 155 -25.80 5.90 1.55
N LEU A 156 -24.55 6.32 1.35
CA LEU A 156 -23.53 5.51 0.72
C LEU A 156 -23.20 4.29 1.58
N VAL A 157 -23.03 4.47 2.89
CA VAL A 157 -22.79 3.37 3.83
C VAL A 157 -23.90 2.33 3.76
N ALA A 158 -25.19 2.75 3.75
CA ALA A 158 -26.31 1.82 3.63
C ALA A 158 -26.28 1.05 2.29
N ARG A 159 -25.97 1.70 1.17
CA ARG A 159 -25.84 1.06 -0.15
C ARG A 159 -24.67 0.06 -0.19
N LEU A 160 -23.52 0.42 0.40
CA LEU A 160 -22.36 -0.47 0.51
C LEU A 160 -22.66 -1.69 1.39
N ILE A 161 -23.35 -1.51 2.51
CA ILE A 161 -23.77 -2.63 3.37
C ILE A 161 -24.69 -3.57 2.61
N ALA A 162 -25.69 -3.05 1.89
CA ALA A 162 -26.61 -3.88 1.10
C ALA A 162 -25.86 -4.68 0.03
N ALA A 163 -24.94 -4.05 -0.73
CA ALA A 163 -24.08 -4.70 -1.70
C ALA A 163 -23.20 -5.78 -1.06
N ALA A 164 -22.63 -5.46 0.11
CA ALA A 164 -21.74 -6.37 0.85
C ALA A 164 -22.48 -7.60 1.40
N LEU A 165 -23.69 -7.43 1.91
CA LEU A 165 -24.53 -8.54 2.35
C LEU A 165 -24.92 -9.44 1.18
N ARG A 166 -25.32 -8.84 0.04
CA ARG A 166 -25.60 -9.58 -1.18
C ARG A 166 -24.39 -10.42 -1.64
N ASP A 167 -23.20 -9.82 -1.62
CA ASP A 167 -21.95 -10.50 -1.97
C ASP A 167 -21.60 -11.61 -0.99
N GLN A 168 -21.74 -11.34 0.31
CA GLN A 168 -21.43 -12.33 1.35
C GLN A 168 -22.37 -13.55 1.27
N VAL A 169 -23.68 -13.33 1.09
CA VAL A 169 -24.65 -14.42 0.88
C VAL A 169 -24.36 -15.17 -0.42
N GLY A 170 -24.05 -14.42 -1.51
CA GLY A 170 -23.64 -15.01 -2.77
C GLY A 170 -22.44 -15.94 -2.63
N ALA A 171 -21.44 -15.53 -1.85
CA ALA A 171 -20.25 -16.33 -1.57
C ALA A 171 -20.56 -17.64 -0.85
N TRP A 172 -21.45 -17.63 0.15
CA TRP A 172 -21.90 -18.85 0.85
C TRP A 172 -22.65 -19.80 -0.09
N LEU A 173 -23.27 -19.26 -1.12
CA LEU A 173 -23.98 -20.04 -2.15
C LEU A 173 -23.09 -20.40 -3.35
N GLY A 174 -21.78 -20.19 -3.28
CA GLY A 174 -20.83 -20.47 -4.37
C GLY A 174 -20.97 -19.59 -5.60
N ARG A 175 -21.64 -18.43 -5.50
CA ARG A 175 -21.85 -17.50 -6.62
C ARG A 175 -20.62 -16.62 -6.84
N ALA A 176 -20.48 -16.10 -8.07
CA ALA A 176 -19.48 -15.10 -8.41
C ALA A 176 -19.61 -13.84 -7.52
N PRO A 177 -18.49 -13.18 -7.19
CA PRO A 177 -18.51 -11.98 -6.35
C PRO A 177 -19.38 -10.87 -6.94
N HIS A 178 -20.24 -10.28 -6.10
CA HIS A 178 -20.88 -9.01 -6.41
C HIS A 178 -19.88 -7.89 -6.08
N ARG A 179 -19.56 -7.04 -7.06
CA ARG A 179 -18.52 -6.02 -6.94
C ARG A 179 -19.09 -4.62 -6.87
N VAL A 180 -18.36 -3.72 -6.24
CA VAL A 180 -18.58 -2.27 -6.23
C VAL A 180 -17.30 -1.58 -6.68
N LYS A 181 -17.40 -0.35 -7.19
CA LYS A 181 -16.21 0.43 -7.55
C LYS A 181 -15.29 0.60 -6.34
N SER A 182 -13.99 0.57 -6.55
CA SER A 182 -12.99 0.90 -5.54
C SER A 182 -12.94 2.41 -5.31
N VAL A 183 -12.80 3.18 -6.38
CA VAL A 183 -12.86 4.64 -6.38
C VAL A 183 -13.93 5.10 -7.36
N GLY A 184 -14.74 6.04 -6.96
CA GLY A 184 -15.81 6.61 -7.79
C GLY A 184 -16.01 8.10 -7.51
N ARG A 185 -16.80 8.73 -8.36
CA ARG A 185 -17.19 10.14 -8.17
C ARG A 185 -18.22 10.29 -7.05
N PRO A 186 -18.34 11.48 -6.44
CA PRO A 186 -19.39 11.75 -5.45
C PRO A 186 -20.79 11.36 -5.96
N GLY A 187 -21.53 10.59 -5.15
CA GLY A 187 -22.87 10.07 -5.49
C GLY A 187 -22.88 8.65 -6.10
N GLU A 188 -21.76 8.12 -6.58
CA GLU A 188 -21.65 6.75 -7.02
C GLU A 188 -21.58 5.75 -5.84
N VAL A 189 -21.81 4.46 -6.13
CA VAL A 189 -21.57 3.37 -5.16
C VAL A 189 -20.13 2.89 -5.31
N ALA A 190 -19.24 3.47 -4.51
CA ALA A 190 -17.84 3.10 -4.48
C ALA A 190 -17.31 3.10 -3.04
N MET A 191 -16.20 2.40 -2.80
CA MET A 191 -15.59 2.34 -1.48
C MET A 191 -14.98 3.70 -1.07
N MET A 192 -14.51 4.48 -2.03
CA MET A 192 -13.96 5.83 -1.85
C MET A 192 -14.63 6.75 -2.87
N THR A 193 -15.21 7.86 -2.39
CA THR A 193 -15.95 8.83 -3.23
C THR A 193 -15.57 10.28 -2.90
N SER A 194 -14.35 10.48 -2.39
CA SER A 194 -13.83 11.83 -2.10
C SER A 194 -13.77 12.67 -3.37
N PRO A 195 -14.09 13.96 -3.29
CA PRO A 195 -14.00 14.86 -4.45
C PRO A 195 -12.59 14.85 -5.05
N GLY A 196 -12.48 14.68 -6.37
CA GLY A 196 -11.19 14.62 -7.09
C GLY A 196 -10.44 13.29 -7.00
N ALA A 197 -10.84 12.37 -6.13
CA ALA A 197 -10.13 11.10 -5.94
C ALA A 197 -10.10 10.23 -7.21
N TYR A 198 -11.21 10.20 -7.95
CA TYR A 198 -11.31 9.42 -9.18
C TYR A 198 -10.35 9.98 -10.25
N GLU A 199 -10.33 11.29 -10.43
CA GLU A 199 -9.47 11.98 -11.39
C GLU A 199 -7.97 11.79 -11.07
N LEU A 200 -7.58 11.86 -9.80
CA LEU A 200 -6.21 11.59 -9.36
C LEU A 200 -5.80 10.13 -9.62
N VAL A 201 -6.69 9.17 -9.40
CA VAL A 201 -6.42 7.75 -9.73
C VAL A 201 -6.32 7.55 -11.24
N GLU A 202 -7.12 8.25 -12.05
CA GLU A 202 -6.94 8.27 -13.51
C GLU A 202 -5.56 8.80 -13.90
N GLU A 203 -5.10 9.87 -13.27
CA GLU A 203 -3.77 10.45 -13.51
C GLU A 203 -2.67 9.46 -13.10
N MET A 204 -2.78 8.81 -11.94
CA MET A 204 -1.84 7.76 -11.51
C MET A 204 -1.76 6.59 -12.50
N ALA A 205 -2.87 6.22 -13.13
CA ALA A 205 -2.94 5.16 -14.13
C ALA A 205 -2.41 5.60 -15.51
N GLY A 206 -2.40 6.91 -15.74
CA GLY A 206 -2.11 7.51 -17.06
C GLY A 206 -0.66 7.70 -17.41
N GLY A 207 0.33 7.65 -16.50
CA GLY A 207 1.75 7.94 -16.74
C GLY A 207 2.25 7.66 -18.18
N GLU A 208 3.52 7.58 -18.48
CA GLU A 208 4.07 7.29 -19.83
C GLU A 208 3.62 5.93 -20.41
N ALA A 209 2.95 5.11 -19.63
CA ALA A 209 2.37 3.84 -20.07
C ALA A 209 1.16 4.10 -20.98
N ALA A 210 1.18 3.50 -22.16
CA ALA A 210 0.21 3.63 -23.23
C ALA A 210 -1.27 3.68 -22.73
N GLU A 211 -2.09 4.46 -23.41
CA GLU A 211 -3.54 4.63 -23.20
C GLU A 211 -4.28 3.31 -22.92
N HIS A 212 -3.89 2.24 -23.61
CA HIS A 212 -4.41 0.88 -23.40
C HIS A 212 -4.20 0.36 -21.94
N LYS A 213 -3.04 0.63 -21.33
CA LYS A 213 -2.78 0.22 -19.93
C LYS A 213 -3.64 1.02 -18.95
N ARG A 214 -3.84 2.31 -19.23
CA ARG A 214 -4.74 3.17 -18.46
C ARG A 214 -6.18 2.65 -18.51
N GLU A 215 -6.70 2.36 -19.71
CA GLU A 215 -8.04 1.80 -19.87
C GLU A 215 -8.20 0.48 -19.12
N GLN A 216 -7.22 -0.42 -19.22
CA GLN A 216 -7.24 -1.68 -18.50
C GLN A 216 -7.26 -1.49 -16.98
N LEU A 217 -6.40 -0.61 -16.45
CA LEU A 217 -6.33 -0.32 -15.01
C LEU A 217 -7.64 0.26 -14.50
N LEU A 218 -8.25 1.19 -15.25
CA LEU A 218 -9.53 1.79 -14.87
C LEU A 218 -10.69 0.79 -15.00
N ALA A 219 -10.65 -0.13 -15.97
CA ALA A 219 -11.62 -1.21 -16.10
C ALA A 219 -11.57 -2.20 -14.91
N GLU A 220 -10.42 -2.29 -14.22
CA GLU A 220 -10.26 -3.11 -13.03
C GLU A 220 -10.56 -2.38 -11.71
N ASN A 221 -11.08 -1.15 -11.75
CA ASN A 221 -11.43 -0.35 -10.57
C ASN A 221 -12.70 -0.88 -9.87
N ASP A 222 -12.66 -2.13 -9.41
CA ASP A 222 -13.73 -2.69 -8.59
C ASP A 222 -13.19 -3.70 -7.56
N VAL A 223 -13.99 -4.00 -6.55
CA VAL A 223 -13.66 -4.94 -5.48
C VAL A 223 -14.91 -5.71 -5.06
N ALA A 224 -14.76 -6.96 -4.61
CA ALA A 224 -15.84 -7.73 -4.01
C ALA A 224 -16.43 -6.97 -2.81
N ALA A 225 -17.73 -6.70 -2.87
CA ALA A 225 -18.41 -5.77 -1.96
C ALA A 225 -18.35 -6.20 -0.48
N ARG A 226 -18.19 -7.51 -0.21
CA ARG A 226 -18.11 -8.06 1.16
C ARG A 226 -17.01 -7.43 2.03
N ILE A 227 -15.99 -6.82 1.42
CA ILE A 227 -14.94 -6.12 2.16
C ILE A 227 -15.48 -4.94 2.97
N ALA A 228 -16.58 -4.31 2.54
CA ALA A 228 -17.21 -3.22 3.27
C ALA A 228 -17.71 -3.63 4.67
N LEU A 229 -17.94 -4.93 4.91
CA LEU A 229 -18.25 -5.45 6.25
C LEU A 229 -17.01 -5.62 7.14
N ARG A 230 -15.82 -5.63 6.56
CA ARG A 230 -14.55 -5.92 7.26
C ARG A 230 -13.72 -4.67 7.52
N VAL A 231 -13.74 -3.69 6.61
CA VAL A 231 -12.99 -2.43 6.76
C VAL A 231 -13.29 -1.73 8.10
N PRO A 232 -14.55 -1.58 8.55
CA PRO A 232 -14.85 -0.92 9.82
C PRO A 232 -14.27 -1.65 11.04
N LEU A 233 -13.99 -2.94 10.93
CA LEU A 233 -13.42 -3.77 11.99
C LEU A 233 -11.90 -3.78 12.01
N TYR A 234 -11.25 -3.33 10.92
CA TYR A 234 -9.81 -3.32 10.78
C TYR A 234 -9.21 -2.04 11.33
N SER A 235 -8.49 -2.12 12.43
CA SER A 235 -7.86 -0.98 13.11
C SER A 235 -6.41 -1.29 13.47
N PRO A 236 -5.49 -1.27 12.51
CA PRO A 236 -4.06 -1.59 12.73
C PRO A 236 -3.40 -0.63 13.74
N GLY A 237 -3.88 0.59 13.84
CA GLY A 237 -3.40 1.57 14.81
C GLY A 237 -3.59 1.22 16.28
N ARG A 238 -4.28 0.11 16.61
CA ARG A 238 -4.44 -0.32 18.01
C ARG A 238 -3.12 -0.73 18.65
N LYS A 239 -2.22 -1.33 17.88
CA LYS A 239 -0.95 -1.91 18.34
C LYS A 239 0.30 -1.10 17.96
N VAL A 240 0.15 0.15 17.53
CA VAL A 240 1.32 0.95 17.11
C VAL A 240 2.32 1.23 18.24
N ALA A 241 1.90 1.12 19.49
CA ALA A 241 2.81 1.23 20.65
C ALA A 241 3.75 0.02 20.80
N ASP A 242 3.45 -1.09 20.14
CA ASP A 242 4.26 -2.32 20.17
C ASP A 242 5.34 -2.31 19.07
N ILE A 243 5.34 -1.29 18.18
CA ILE A 243 6.34 -1.16 17.11
C ILE A 243 7.68 -0.77 17.69
N THR A 244 8.69 -1.60 17.48
CA THR A 244 10.07 -1.38 17.93
C THR A 244 10.97 -0.76 16.85
N ALA A 245 10.67 -1.01 15.59
CA ALA A 245 11.44 -0.49 14.45
C ALA A 245 11.27 1.03 14.30
N PRO A 246 12.33 1.78 13.94
CA PRO A 246 12.20 3.15 13.47
C PRO A 246 11.12 3.24 12.40
N THR A 247 10.18 4.18 12.54
CA THR A 247 9.02 4.25 11.66
C THR A 247 8.77 5.67 11.17
N LEU A 248 8.86 5.89 9.86
CA LEU A 248 8.43 7.15 9.24
C LEU A 248 6.94 7.06 8.92
N VAL A 249 6.18 8.04 9.39
CA VAL A 249 4.76 8.21 9.07
C VAL A 249 4.55 9.51 8.34
N GLN A 250 4.05 9.42 7.12
CA GLN A 250 3.76 10.59 6.28
C GLN A 250 2.24 10.76 6.17
N LEU A 251 1.75 11.94 6.55
CA LEU A 251 0.32 12.26 6.62
C LEU A 251 -0.04 13.39 5.66
N ALA A 252 -1.18 13.26 5.01
CA ALA A 252 -1.79 14.32 4.21
C ALA A 252 -2.75 15.13 5.11
N GLU A 253 -2.57 16.45 5.20
CA GLU A 253 -3.36 17.31 6.10
C GLU A 253 -4.82 17.44 5.67
N ARG A 254 -5.07 17.35 4.34
CA ARG A 254 -6.40 17.39 3.73
C ARG A 254 -6.95 16.00 3.39
N ASP A 255 -6.51 14.96 4.12
CA ASP A 255 -6.93 13.57 3.90
C ASP A 255 -8.35 13.34 4.42
N ASP A 256 -9.27 13.04 3.51
CA ASP A 256 -10.67 12.72 3.78
C ASP A 256 -10.99 11.22 3.65
N VAL A 257 -10.03 10.41 3.19
CA VAL A 257 -10.11 8.95 3.13
C VAL A 257 -9.62 8.31 4.44
N THR A 258 -8.46 8.77 4.94
CA THR A 258 -7.88 8.36 6.23
C THR A 258 -7.70 9.60 7.13
N PRO A 259 -8.74 10.02 7.89
CA PRO A 259 -8.82 11.33 8.50
C PRO A 259 -7.58 11.74 9.31
N TYR A 260 -6.89 12.80 8.86
CA TYR A 260 -5.62 13.30 9.36
C TYR A 260 -5.52 13.40 10.89
N ALA A 261 -6.47 14.11 11.52
CA ALA A 261 -6.43 14.36 12.97
C ALA A 261 -6.45 13.05 13.77
N LYS A 262 -7.19 12.05 13.28
CA LYS A 262 -7.27 10.73 13.91
C LYS A 262 -6.00 9.93 13.68
N ALA A 263 -5.48 9.94 12.46
CA ALA A 263 -4.22 9.30 12.10
C ALA A 263 -3.08 9.88 12.94
N LYS A 264 -2.91 11.19 12.97
CA LYS A 264 -1.87 11.89 13.75
C LYS A 264 -1.88 11.52 15.23
N LYS A 265 -3.07 11.50 15.85
CA LYS A 265 -3.21 11.11 17.27
C LYS A 265 -2.79 9.65 17.53
N ILE A 266 -3.10 8.76 16.61
CA ILE A 266 -2.81 7.32 16.78
C ILE A 266 -1.32 7.05 16.58
N VAL A 267 -0.73 7.56 15.49
CA VAL A 267 0.67 7.30 15.13
C VAL A 267 1.68 8.00 16.05
N ALA A 268 1.27 9.05 16.74
CA ALA A 268 2.08 9.69 17.78
C ALA A 268 2.42 8.75 18.97
N ARG A 269 1.79 7.55 19.02
CA ARG A 269 2.06 6.53 20.03
C ARG A 269 3.16 5.55 19.61
N ILE A 270 3.71 5.67 18.41
CA ILE A 270 4.84 4.84 17.94
C ILE A 270 6.10 5.28 18.69
N PRO A 271 6.79 4.41 19.44
CA PRO A 271 7.91 4.80 20.29
C PRO A 271 9.08 5.48 19.54
N HIS A 272 9.41 4.97 18.33
CA HIS A 272 10.45 5.50 17.45
C HIS A 272 9.84 6.02 16.15
N GLY A 273 8.70 6.76 16.27
CA GLY A 273 7.95 7.30 15.15
C GLY A 273 8.41 8.71 14.77
N GLU A 274 8.75 8.92 13.51
CA GLU A 274 8.92 10.23 12.89
C GLU A 274 7.66 10.55 12.09
N VAL A 275 6.92 11.61 12.46
CA VAL A 275 5.69 12.01 11.77
C VAL A 275 5.97 13.26 10.95
N ARG A 276 5.68 13.18 9.63
CA ARG A 276 5.71 14.32 8.70
C ARG A 276 4.32 14.56 8.14
N SER A 277 3.96 15.82 7.98
CA SER A 277 2.66 16.23 7.43
C SER A 277 2.87 17.12 6.21
N TYR A 278 2.03 16.93 5.18
CA TYR A 278 2.09 17.65 3.93
C TYR A 278 0.72 18.25 3.61
N ASP A 279 0.69 19.48 3.09
CA ASP A 279 -0.55 20.13 2.64
C ASP A 279 -1.01 19.53 1.31
N CYS A 280 -1.55 18.33 1.37
CA CYS A 280 -2.05 17.56 0.24
C CYS A 280 -3.26 16.72 0.64
N THR A 281 -3.95 16.14 -0.36
CA THR A 281 -5.03 15.15 -0.22
C THR A 281 -4.47 13.72 -0.23
N HIS A 282 -5.33 12.70 -0.09
CA HIS A 282 -4.95 11.29 0.04
C HIS A 282 -4.14 10.73 -1.14
N PHE A 283 -4.43 11.15 -2.38
CA PHE A 283 -3.81 10.61 -3.59
C PHE A 283 -2.68 11.49 -4.16
N GLU A 284 -2.59 12.77 -3.78
CA GLU A 284 -1.54 13.69 -4.25
C GLU A 284 -0.09 13.26 -3.90
N PRO A 285 0.18 12.49 -2.82
CA PRO A 285 1.53 11.95 -2.55
C PRO A 285 2.14 11.11 -3.68
N TYR A 286 1.35 10.59 -4.59
CA TYR A 286 1.83 9.80 -5.73
C TYR A 286 2.20 10.64 -6.95
N LEU A 287 1.82 11.92 -6.96
CA LEU A 287 1.88 12.80 -8.12
C LEU A 287 2.70 14.07 -7.79
N ASP A 288 3.25 14.69 -8.84
CA ASP A 288 3.90 15.99 -8.68
C ASP A 288 2.85 17.10 -8.41
N PRO A 289 3.22 18.12 -7.63
CA PRO A 289 4.58 18.42 -7.13
C PRO A 289 4.93 17.73 -5.78
N HIS A 290 4.06 16.88 -5.21
CA HIS A 290 4.26 16.32 -3.87
C HIS A 290 5.21 15.12 -3.85
N PHE A 291 5.20 14.29 -4.90
CA PHE A 291 5.93 13.02 -4.97
C PHE A 291 7.42 13.18 -4.65
N ASP A 292 8.11 14.12 -5.30
CA ASP A 292 9.56 14.29 -5.13
C ASP A 292 9.97 14.64 -3.70
N GLY A 293 9.24 15.54 -3.05
CA GLY A 293 9.50 15.91 -1.66
C GLY A 293 9.25 14.74 -0.70
N ILE A 294 8.15 14.03 -0.90
CA ILE A 294 7.73 12.92 -0.06
C ILE A 294 8.72 11.75 -0.15
N VAL A 295 9.13 11.36 -1.37
CA VAL A 295 10.10 10.25 -1.54
C VAL A 295 11.51 10.65 -1.10
N THR A 296 11.89 11.92 -1.21
CA THR A 296 13.16 12.43 -0.68
C THR A 296 13.20 12.28 0.84
N ASP A 297 12.14 12.66 1.55
CA ASP A 297 12.02 12.46 2.99
C ASP A 297 12.13 10.98 3.40
N GLN A 298 11.60 10.06 2.58
CA GLN A 298 11.72 8.62 2.80
C GLN A 298 13.17 8.14 2.64
N ILE A 299 13.87 8.61 1.61
CA ILE A 299 15.29 8.29 1.37
C ILE A 299 16.16 8.85 2.50
N ASP A 300 15.92 10.09 2.93
CA ASP A 300 16.65 10.69 4.05
C ASP A 300 16.43 9.92 5.36
N PHE A 301 15.21 9.44 5.59
CA PHE A 301 14.92 8.56 6.73
C PHE A 301 15.70 7.23 6.62
N LEU A 302 15.70 6.59 5.44
CA LEU A 302 16.48 5.37 5.21
C LEU A 302 17.98 5.58 5.43
N ASN A 303 18.53 6.68 4.93
CA ASN A 303 19.97 7.00 5.12
C ASN A 303 20.36 7.15 6.59
N ARG A 304 19.44 7.59 7.45
CA ARG A 304 19.72 7.72 8.91
C ARG A 304 19.56 6.40 9.66
N HIS A 305 18.57 5.59 9.32
CA HIS A 305 18.17 4.40 10.11
C HIS A 305 18.63 3.08 9.50
N VAL A 306 18.85 3.05 8.18
CA VAL A 306 19.25 1.86 7.41
C VAL A 306 20.36 2.26 6.42
N PRO A 307 21.51 2.82 6.89
CA PRO A 307 22.54 3.36 6.01
C PRO A 307 23.13 2.31 5.09
N LEU A 308 23.56 2.73 3.90
CA LEU A 308 24.36 1.89 3.01
C LEU A 308 25.74 1.62 3.65
N THR A 309 26.25 0.41 3.52
CA THR A 309 27.57 -0.03 4.06
C THR A 309 28.60 -0.15 2.97
#